data_16cd1a8717a65176193b38fe7f7101ab
#
_entry.id   16cd1a8717a65176193b38fe7f7101ab
#
_cell.length_a   1.000
_cell.length_b   1.000
_cell.length_c   1.000
_cell.angle_alpha   90.00
_cell.angle_beta   90.00
_cell.angle_gamma   90.00
#
_symmetry.space_group_name_H-M   'P 1'
#
loop_
_entity.id
_entity.type
_entity.pdbx_description
1 polymer ?
#
loop_
_entity_poly.entity_id
_entity_poly.type
_entity_poly.pdbx_seq_one_letter_code
_entity_poly.pdbx_strand_id
1 'polypeptide(L)'
;VQISETLLLHQGLSGNAGLERAIEMLDEVGIASARTRAAAYPHQLSGGMRQRAMIAMALACRPSLLIADEPTTALDVTIQAQILELMLELQDRIGMAIQFISHNLGVVSELADDIIVMYAGRIVERAPSVRLFGGARHPYSAGLIETLPNLQHRQPRLPVVLSPEQVSALL
;
A
#
# COMPACT_ATOMS: atom_id res chain seq x y z
N VAL A 1 5.22 -18.22 13.06
CA VAL A 1 5.26 -19.46 12.25
C VAL A 1 5.37 -19.12 10.77
N GLN A 2 4.46 -18.31 10.15
CA GLN A 2 4.51 -18.01 8.71
C GLN A 2 5.78 -17.26 8.28
N ILE A 3 6.22 -16.25 9.05
CA ILE A 3 7.48 -15.53 8.76
C ILE A 3 8.67 -16.48 8.82
N SER A 4 8.73 -17.36 9.83
CA SER A 4 9.81 -18.35 9.93
C SER A 4 9.80 -19.35 8.77
N GLU A 5 8.63 -19.67 8.23
CA GLU A 5 8.48 -20.53 7.05
C GLU A 5 9.02 -19.85 5.79
N THR A 6 8.71 -18.57 5.60
CA THR A 6 9.28 -17.75 4.52
C THR A 6 10.81 -17.69 4.61
N LEU A 7 11.36 -17.47 5.81
CA LEU A 7 12.80 -17.45 6.07
C LEU A 7 13.45 -18.81 5.80
N LEU A 8 12.80 -19.91 6.16
CA LEU A 8 13.27 -21.26 5.88
C LEU A 8 13.33 -21.51 4.36
N LEU A 9 12.25 -21.20 3.65
CA LEU A 9 12.14 -21.49 2.21
C LEU A 9 13.12 -20.67 1.37
N HIS A 10 13.34 -19.41 1.72
CA HIS A 10 14.11 -18.49 0.87
C HIS A 10 15.52 -18.20 1.38
N GLN A 11 15.81 -18.41 2.68
CA GLN A 11 17.11 -18.13 3.28
C GLN A 11 17.72 -19.35 3.97
N GLY A 12 17.01 -20.48 4.04
CA GLY A 12 17.48 -21.70 4.72
C GLY A 12 17.53 -21.56 6.25
N LEU A 13 16.95 -20.50 6.83
CA LEU A 13 16.94 -20.28 8.28
C LEU A 13 15.89 -21.16 8.95
N SER A 14 16.33 -22.12 9.77
CA SER A 14 15.44 -23.08 10.45
C SER A 14 15.56 -22.99 11.97
N GLY A 15 14.62 -23.64 12.67
CA GLY A 15 14.64 -23.78 14.12
C GLY A 15 14.67 -22.43 14.85
N ASN A 16 15.54 -22.33 15.87
CA ASN A 16 15.63 -21.12 16.69
C ASN A 16 16.11 -19.89 15.90
N ALA A 17 17.01 -20.05 14.92
CA ALA A 17 17.51 -18.92 14.13
C ALA A 17 16.38 -18.29 13.30
N GLY A 18 15.53 -19.10 12.67
CA GLY A 18 14.36 -18.61 11.94
C GLY A 18 13.30 -17.95 12.85
N LEU A 19 13.14 -18.46 14.07
CA LEU A 19 12.23 -17.88 15.06
C LEU A 19 12.74 -16.53 15.57
N GLU A 20 14.01 -16.43 15.98
CA GLU A 20 14.59 -15.16 16.45
C GLU A 20 14.55 -14.10 15.36
N ARG A 21 14.88 -14.45 14.11
CA ARG A 21 14.78 -13.51 12.99
C ARG A 21 13.33 -13.07 12.74
N ALA A 22 12.36 -13.96 12.86
CA ALA A 22 10.94 -13.60 12.74
C ALA A 22 10.50 -12.65 13.86
N ILE A 23 10.99 -12.81 15.09
CA ILE A 23 10.72 -11.92 16.22
C ILE A 23 11.31 -10.52 15.95
N GLU A 24 12.57 -10.46 15.50
CA GLU A 24 13.22 -9.20 15.12
C GLU A 24 12.39 -8.44 14.07
N MET A 25 11.91 -9.14 13.05
CA MET A 25 11.09 -8.54 11.99
C MET A 25 9.75 -8.03 12.50
N LEU A 26 9.11 -8.73 13.43
CA LEU A 26 7.88 -8.24 14.06
C LEU A 26 8.15 -6.98 14.90
N ASP A 27 9.30 -6.89 15.54
CA ASP A 27 9.73 -5.70 16.28
C ASP A 27 10.05 -4.55 15.34
N GLU A 28 10.75 -4.81 14.22
CA GLU A 28 11.06 -3.84 13.16
C GLU A 28 9.81 -3.14 12.57
N VAL A 29 8.68 -3.84 12.51
CA VAL A 29 7.40 -3.27 12.05
C VAL A 29 6.56 -2.70 13.20
N GLY A 30 7.12 -2.58 14.41
CA GLY A 30 6.48 -1.96 15.56
C GLY A 30 5.38 -2.80 16.22
N ILE A 31 5.49 -4.13 16.21
CA ILE A 31 4.58 -4.99 16.97
C ILE A 31 5.10 -5.12 18.42
N ALA A 32 4.38 -4.51 19.35
CA ALA A 32 4.69 -4.58 20.78
C ALA A 32 4.71 -6.03 21.28
N SER A 33 5.70 -6.38 22.12
CA SER A 33 5.89 -7.74 22.67
C SER A 33 6.03 -8.79 21.56
N ALA A 34 6.86 -8.52 20.54
CA ALA A 34 7.05 -9.33 19.33
C ALA A 34 7.28 -10.82 19.66
N ARG A 35 8.08 -11.15 20.68
CA ARG A 35 8.33 -12.53 21.13
C ARG A 35 7.04 -13.26 21.53
N THR A 36 6.17 -12.62 22.27
CA THR A 36 4.88 -13.20 22.67
C THR A 36 3.95 -13.32 21.48
N ARG A 37 3.93 -12.31 20.62
CA ARG A 37 3.04 -12.25 19.44
C ARG A 37 3.49 -13.17 18.31
N ALA A 38 4.76 -13.54 18.25
CA ALA A 38 5.27 -14.52 17.28
C ALA A 38 4.60 -15.91 17.41
N ALA A 39 4.11 -16.26 18.61
CA ALA A 39 3.36 -17.49 18.84
C ALA A 39 1.84 -17.34 18.61
N ALA A 40 1.33 -16.12 18.43
CA ALA A 40 -0.10 -15.86 18.29
C ALA A 40 -0.62 -16.28 16.90
N TYR A 41 -1.89 -16.68 16.85
CA TYR A 41 -2.61 -16.91 15.60
C TYR A 41 -3.13 -15.60 15.01
N PRO A 42 -3.32 -15.50 13.67
CA PRO A 42 -3.80 -14.27 13.03
C PRO A 42 -5.10 -13.71 13.63
N HIS A 43 -6.03 -14.55 14.07
CA HIS A 43 -7.29 -14.13 14.67
C HIS A 43 -7.14 -13.50 16.07
N GLN A 44 -5.98 -13.67 16.72
CA GLN A 44 -5.64 -13.08 18.02
C GLN A 44 -4.98 -11.69 17.87
N LEU A 45 -4.71 -11.26 16.63
CA LEU A 45 -4.10 -9.98 16.32
C LEU A 45 -5.18 -8.98 15.86
N SER A 46 -5.01 -7.70 16.20
CA SER A 46 -5.84 -6.63 15.63
C SER A 46 -5.62 -6.48 14.12
N GLY A 47 -6.48 -5.75 13.42
CA GLY A 47 -6.34 -5.49 11.99
C GLY A 47 -4.97 -4.89 11.64
N GLY A 48 -4.58 -3.82 12.34
CA GLY A 48 -3.28 -3.17 12.14
C GLY A 48 -2.09 -4.07 12.49
N MET A 49 -2.19 -4.92 13.52
CA MET A 49 -1.13 -5.89 13.85
C MET A 49 -1.01 -6.97 12.76
N ARG A 50 -2.12 -7.45 12.21
CA ARG A 50 -2.09 -8.39 11.08
C ARG A 50 -1.41 -7.77 9.87
N GLN A 51 -1.75 -6.52 9.55
CA GLN A 51 -1.14 -5.79 8.43
C GLN A 51 0.38 -5.61 8.63
N ARG A 52 0.81 -5.19 9.83
CA ARG A 52 2.23 -5.10 10.18
C ARG A 52 2.95 -6.45 10.06
N ALA A 53 2.34 -7.54 10.50
CA ALA A 53 2.89 -8.88 10.37
C ALA A 53 2.99 -9.34 8.89
N MET A 54 2.02 -8.98 8.05
CA MET A 54 2.09 -9.23 6.60
C MET A 54 3.24 -8.44 5.94
N ILE A 55 3.43 -7.18 6.33
CA ILE A 55 4.56 -6.36 5.86
C ILE A 55 5.88 -7.00 6.31
N ALA A 56 6.01 -7.40 7.58
CA ALA A 56 7.20 -8.11 8.08
C ALA A 56 7.50 -9.37 7.25
N MET A 57 6.48 -10.17 6.93
CA MET A 57 6.62 -11.37 6.11
C MET A 57 7.08 -11.04 4.69
N ALA A 58 6.53 -10.02 4.05
CA ALA A 58 6.93 -9.59 2.71
C ALA A 58 8.38 -9.07 2.66
N LEU A 59 8.83 -8.43 3.74
CA LEU A 59 10.19 -7.90 3.87
C LEU A 59 11.22 -8.91 4.39
N ALA A 60 10.79 -10.12 4.78
CA ALA A 60 11.64 -11.14 5.38
C ALA A 60 12.92 -11.43 4.58
N CYS A 61 12.81 -11.38 3.26
CA CYS A 61 13.91 -11.66 2.33
C CYS A 61 14.60 -10.41 1.76
N ARG A 62 14.35 -9.23 2.34
CA ARG A 62 14.89 -7.94 1.87
C ARG A 62 14.72 -7.75 0.36
N PRO A 63 13.49 -7.67 -0.14
CA PRO A 63 13.23 -7.53 -1.56
C PRO A 63 13.72 -6.17 -2.07
N SER A 64 14.09 -6.10 -3.35
CA SER A 64 14.36 -4.82 -4.04
C SER A 64 13.09 -4.11 -4.49
N LEU A 65 11.97 -4.84 -4.58
CA LEU A 65 10.64 -4.33 -4.93
C LEU A 65 9.58 -4.95 -4.04
N LEU A 66 8.75 -4.11 -3.42
CA LEU A 66 7.54 -4.50 -2.69
C LEU A 66 6.31 -4.13 -3.53
N ILE A 67 5.44 -5.10 -3.81
CA ILE A 67 4.12 -4.85 -4.42
C ILE A 67 3.09 -4.84 -3.30
N ALA A 68 2.47 -3.70 -3.07
CA ALA A 68 1.46 -3.46 -2.06
C ALA A 68 0.10 -3.23 -2.74
N ASP A 69 -0.73 -4.29 -2.77
CA ASP A 69 -2.06 -4.26 -3.37
C ASP A 69 -3.09 -3.95 -2.29
N GLU A 70 -3.64 -2.74 -2.34
CA GLU A 70 -4.60 -2.18 -1.38
C GLU A 70 -4.21 -2.42 0.10
N PRO A 71 -2.99 -2.07 0.52
CA PRO A 71 -2.45 -2.50 1.81
C PRO A 71 -3.15 -1.88 3.02
N THR A 72 -4.01 -0.90 2.82
CA THR A 72 -4.74 -0.20 3.88
C THR A 72 -6.26 -0.38 3.81
N THR A 73 -6.74 -1.22 2.91
CA THR A 73 -8.18 -1.53 2.78
C THR A 73 -8.71 -2.16 4.07
N ALA A 74 -9.90 -1.72 4.51
CA ALA A 74 -10.57 -2.14 5.74
C ALA A 74 -9.84 -1.76 7.06
N LEU A 75 -8.90 -0.81 7.02
CA LEU A 75 -8.34 -0.19 8.20
C LEU A 75 -9.00 1.17 8.47
N ASP A 76 -9.10 1.56 9.74
CA ASP A 76 -9.48 2.92 10.08
C ASP A 76 -8.41 3.93 9.67
N VAL A 77 -8.81 5.20 9.52
CA VAL A 77 -7.94 6.27 8.99
C VAL A 77 -6.65 6.43 9.80
N THR A 78 -6.72 6.27 11.11
CA THR A 78 -5.54 6.42 11.98
C THR A 78 -4.54 5.28 11.76
N ILE A 79 -5.02 4.05 11.72
CA ILE A 79 -4.17 2.88 11.45
C ILE A 79 -3.65 2.91 10.01
N GLN A 80 -4.46 3.35 9.05
CA GLN A 80 -4.02 3.54 7.67
C GLN A 80 -2.79 4.48 7.62
N ALA A 81 -2.87 5.68 8.23
CA ALA A 81 -1.76 6.62 8.25
C ALA A 81 -0.49 6.00 8.86
N GLN A 82 -0.62 5.28 9.97
CA GLN A 82 0.50 4.59 10.62
C GLN A 82 1.14 3.50 9.73
N ILE A 83 0.34 2.77 8.95
CA ILE A 83 0.86 1.76 8.02
C ILE A 83 1.60 2.41 6.85
N LEU A 84 1.09 3.51 6.33
CA LEU A 84 1.74 4.25 5.23
C LEU A 84 3.08 4.85 5.68
N GLU A 85 3.10 5.48 6.86
CA GLU A 85 4.33 6.01 7.47
C GLU A 85 5.37 4.90 7.68
N LEU A 86 4.96 3.76 8.24
CA LEU A 86 5.83 2.59 8.40
C LEU A 86 6.40 2.11 7.05
N MET A 87 5.59 2.06 5.99
CA MET A 87 6.05 1.62 4.67
C MET A 87 7.12 2.57 4.10
N LEU A 88 6.96 3.89 4.26
CA LEU A 88 7.94 4.89 3.85
C LEU A 88 9.24 4.78 4.64
N GLU A 89 9.16 4.65 5.97
CA GLU A 89 10.34 4.44 6.81
C GLU A 89 11.12 3.17 6.43
N LEU A 90 10.39 2.09 6.13
CA LEU A 90 11.00 0.82 5.70
C LEU A 90 11.61 0.94 4.30
N GLN A 91 10.97 1.68 3.38
CA GLN A 91 11.49 1.97 2.05
C GLN A 91 12.85 2.67 2.14
N ASP A 92 12.93 3.76 2.90
CA ASP A 92 14.15 4.52 3.07
C ASP A 92 15.27 3.70 3.73
N ARG A 93 14.93 2.94 4.77
CA ARG A 93 15.89 2.14 5.53
C ARG A 93 16.46 0.95 4.73
N ILE A 94 15.64 0.32 3.90
CA ILE A 94 16.02 -0.87 3.12
C ILE A 94 16.54 -0.49 1.74
N GLY A 95 16.15 0.67 1.21
CA GLY A 95 16.48 1.13 -0.14
C GLY A 95 15.72 0.36 -1.22
N MET A 96 14.46 -0.03 -0.96
CA MET A 96 13.62 -0.78 -1.90
C MET A 96 12.67 0.16 -2.68
N ALA A 97 12.22 -0.28 -3.84
CA ALA A 97 11.11 0.35 -4.53
C ALA A 97 9.78 -0.20 -4.00
N ILE A 98 8.72 0.64 -3.98
CA ILE A 98 7.36 0.21 -3.66
C ILE A 98 6.47 0.47 -4.86
N GLN A 99 5.78 -0.57 -5.34
CA GLN A 99 4.64 -0.44 -6.23
C GLN A 99 3.37 -0.47 -5.40
N PHE A 100 2.74 0.70 -5.25
CA PHE A 100 1.54 0.86 -4.45
C PHE A 100 0.29 0.85 -5.35
N ILE A 101 -0.64 -0.09 -5.11
CA ILE A 101 -1.90 -0.18 -5.83
C ILE A 101 -3.01 0.27 -4.89
N SER A 102 -3.78 1.27 -5.30
CA SER A 102 -4.87 1.82 -4.50
C SER A 102 -5.91 2.52 -5.37
N HIS A 103 -7.15 2.51 -4.93
CA HIS A 103 -8.22 3.34 -5.47
C HIS A 103 -8.33 4.68 -4.71
N ASN A 104 -7.59 4.88 -3.65
CA ASN A 104 -7.59 6.12 -2.86
C ASN A 104 -6.53 7.09 -3.40
N LEU A 105 -6.98 8.02 -4.27
CA LEU A 105 -6.10 9.03 -4.86
C LEU A 105 -5.46 9.97 -3.85
N GLY A 106 -6.09 10.23 -2.71
CA GLY A 106 -5.52 11.05 -1.64
C GLY A 106 -4.23 10.42 -1.12
N VAL A 107 -4.26 9.11 -0.82
CA VAL A 107 -3.08 8.35 -0.41
C VAL A 107 -2.02 8.33 -1.50
N VAL A 108 -2.42 8.07 -2.75
CA VAL A 108 -1.48 8.03 -3.89
C VAL A 108 -0.79 9.38 -4.09
N SER A 109 -1.51 10.51 -3.90
CA SER A 109 -0.94 11.86 -4.06
C SER A 109 0.17 12.18 -3.04
N GLU A 110 0.10 11.57 -1.87
CA GLU A 110 1.06 11.81 -0.78
C GLU A 110 2.31 10.90 -0.88
N LEU A 111 2.17 9.72 -1.50
CA LEU A 111 3.20 8.70 -1.46
C LEU A 111 3.95 8.51 -2.79
N ALA A 112 3.27 8.71 -3.92
CA ALA A 112 3.80 8.28 -5.19
C ALA A 112 4.64 9.36 -5.91
N ASP A 113 5.82 8.99 -6.38
CA ASP A 113 6.62 9.81 -7.30
C ASP A 113 6.04 9.76 -8.72
N ASP A 114 5.76 8.55 -9.21
CA ASP A 114 5.17 8.28 -10.52
C ASP A 114 3.84 7.54 -10.38
N ILE A 115 2.86 7.91 -11.20
CA ILE A 115 1.53 7.32 -11.17
C ILE A 115 1.19 6.71 -12.53
N ILE A 116 0.61 5.50 -12.47
CA ILE A 116 0.03 4.82 -13.61
C ILE A 116 -1.47 4.69 -13.36
N VAL A 117 -2.28 5.30 -14.24
CA VAL A 117 -3.74 5.18 -14.19
C VAL A 117 -4.18 4.06 -15.12
N MET A 118 -5.00 3.15 -14.59
CA MET A 118 -5.56 2.03 -15.35
C MET A 118 -7.08 2.14 -15.45
N TYR A 119 -7.62 1.83 -16.62
CA TYR A 119 -9.06 1.72 -16.87
C TYR A 119 -9.34 0.52 -17.78
N ALA A 120 -10.33 -0.29 -17.43
CA ALA A 120 -10.73 -1.48 -18.18
C ALA A 120 -9.54 -2.40 -18.57
N GLY A 121 -8.58 -2.60 -17.64
CA GLY A 121 -7.40 -3.45 -17.87
C GLY A 121 -6.30 -2.83 -18.73
N ARG A 122 -6.42 -1.55 -19.12
CA ARG A 122 -5.44 -0.83 -19.94
C ARG A 122 -4.85 0.34 -19.18
N ILE A 123 -3.57 0.62 -19.42
CA ILE A 123 -2.93 1.86 -18.96
C ILE A 123 -3.44 3.01 -19.84
N VAL A 124 -4.12 3.97 -19.22
CA VAL A 124 -4.67 5.14 -19.93
C VAL A 124 -3.80 6.38 -19.75
N GLU A 125 -3.05 6.47 -18.66
CA GLU A 125 -2.11 7.57 -18.44
C GLU A 125 -0.96 7.13 -17.53
N ARG A 126 0.24 7.68 -17.77
CA ARG A 126 1.40 7.58 -16.89
C ARG A 126 2.06 8.94 -16.79
N ALA A 127 2.29 9.42 -15.57
CA ALA A 127 2.95 10.69 -15.33
C ALA A 127 3.55 10.76 -13.92
N PRO A 128 4.56 11.61 -13.69
CA PRO A 128 4.95 12.03 -12.35
C PRO A 128 3.74 12.58 -11.59
N SER A 129 3.67 12.31 -10.27
CA SER A 129 2.56 12.69 -9.39
C SER A 129 2.20 14.17 -9.54
N VAL A 130 3.18 15.06 -9.43
CA VAL A 130 3.00 16.51 -9.57
C VAL A 130 2.32 16.91 -10.89
N ARG A 131 2.68 16.25 -11.98
CA ARG A 131 2.10 16.53 -13.30
C ARG A 131 0.68 16.01 -13.42
N LEU A 132 0.42 14.80 -12.90
CA LEU A 132 -0.92 14.20 -12.96
C LEU A 132 -1.94 15.05 -12.22
N PHE A 133 -1.63 15.42 -10.98
CA PHE A 133 -2.51 16.28 -10.16
C PHE A 133 -2.55 17.74 -10.61
N GLY A 134 -1.49 18.24 -11.29
CA GLY A 134 -1.46 19.57 -11.88
C GLY A 134 -2.25 19.72 -13.20
N GLY A 135 -2.62 18.61 -13.85
CA GLY A 135 -3.36 18.62 -15.11
C GLY A 135 -3.27 17.29 -15.86
N ALA A 136 -4.13 16.34 -15.47
CA ALA A 136 -4.27 15.07 -16.17
C ALA A 136 -4.73 15.29 -17.63
N ARG A 137 -4.18 14.50 -18.54
CA ARG A 137 -4.48 14.60 -19.97
C ARG A 137 -5.61 13.69 -20.40
N HIS A 138 -5.72 12.53 -19.78
CA HIS A 138 -6.75 11.56 -20.10
C HIS A 138 -8.05 11.92 -19.37
N PRO A 139 -9.23 11.90 -20.04
CA PRO A 139 -10.51 12.29 -19.43
C PRO A 139 -10.84 11.49 -18.16
N TYR A 140 -10.52 10.21 -18.15
CA TYR A 140 -10.73 9.35 -16.97
C TYR A 140 -9.87 9.80 -15.78
N SER A 141 -8.59 10.09 -16.01
CA SER A 141 -7.67 10.58 -14.96
C SER A 141 -8.15 11.93 -14.40
N ALA A 142 -8.57 12.85 -15.28
CA ALA A 142 -9.11 14.14 -14.88
C ALA A 142 -10.38 13.97 -14.02
N GLY A 143 -11.32 13.14 -14.47
CA GLY A 143 -12.53 12.85 -13.72
C GLY A 143 -12.24 12.21 -12.35
N LEU A 144 -11.27 11.29 -12.25
CA LEU A 144 -10.85 10.73 -10.96
C LEU A 144 -10.31 11.80 -10.00
N ILE A 145 -9.48 12.73 -10.50
CA ILE A 145 -8.93 13.82 -9.69
C ILE A 145 -10.03 14.78 -9.22
N GLU A 146 -11.00 15.07 -10.06
CA GLU A 146 -12.15 15.91 -9.71
C GLU A 146 -13.03 15.30 -8.61
N THR A 147 -13.00 13.97 -8.43
CA THR A 147 -13.73 13.30 -7.35
C THR A 147 -13.04 13.41 -5.98
N LEU A 148 -11.80 13.90 -5.92
CA LEU A 148 -11.12 14.13 -4.65
C LEU A 148 -11.89 15.15 -3.81
N PRO A 149 -12.11 14.87 -2.51
CA PRO A 149 -12.77 15.80 -1.63
C PRO A 149 -11.96 17.10 -1.53
N ASN A 150 -12.43 18.16 -2.16
CA ASN A 150 -11.84 19.49 -1.98
C ASN A 150 -12.52 20.15 -0.77
N LEU A 151 -11.79 20.25 0.36
CA LEU A 151 -12.29 20.86 1.59
C LEU A 151 -12.66 22.35 1.42
N GLN A 152 -12.17 23.00 0.35
CA GLN A 152 -12.43 24.43 0.09
C GLN A 152 -13.73 24.68 -0.73
N HIS A 153 -14.21 23.66 -1.46
CA HIS A 153 -15.42 23.79 -2.28
C HIS A 153 -16.34 22.61 -2.07
N ARG A 154 -17.41 22.81 -1.31
CA ARG A 154 -18.48 21.83 -1.11
C ARG A 154 -19.28 21.70 -2.42
N GLN A 155 -18.97 20.67 -3.21
CA GLN A 155 -19.74 20.38 -4.41
C GLN A 155 -21.09 19.74 -4.02
N PRO A 156 -22.24 20.23 -4.55
CA PRO A 156 -23.57 19.71 -4.23
C PRO A 156 -23.82 18.30 -4.79
N ARG A 157 -23.03 17.85 -5.75
CA ARG A 157 -23.01 16.48 -6.30
C ARG A 157 -21.58 16.10 -6.62
N LEU A 158 -21.22 14.84 -6.37
CA LEU A 158 -19.95 14.28 -6.85
C LEU A 158 -19.97 14.26 -8.39
N PRO A 159 -18.91 14.70 -9.07
CA PRO A 159 -18.82 14.63 -10.52
C PRO A 159 -18.87 13.17 -10.98
N VAL A 160 -19.49 12.93 -12.13
CA VAL A 160 -19.43 11.62 -12.79
C VAL A 160 -18.05 11.52 -13.44
N VAL A 161 -17.28 10.49 -13.10
CA VAL A 161 -15.88 10.31 -13.56
C VAL A 161 -15.80 10.28 -15.10
N LEU A 162 -16.78 9.67 -15.77
CA LEU A 162 -16.91 9.66 -17.22
C LEU A 162 -18.39 9.81 -17.60
N SER A 163 -18.70 10.68 -18.55
CA SER A 163 -20.02 10.70 -19.16
C SER A 163 -20.25 9.44 -20.02
N PRO A 164 -21.52 9.05 -20.31
CA PRO A 164 -21.81 7.95 -21.20
C PRO A 164 -21.16 8.08 -22.59
N GLU A 165 -21.03 9.30 -23.10
CA GLU A 165 -20.38 9.61 -24.38
C GLU A 165 -18.86 9.38 -24.31
N GLN A 166 -18.24 9.77 -23.20
CA GLN A 166 -16.81 9.53 -22.95
C GLN A 166 -16.52 8.04 -22.78
N VAL A 167 -17.39 7.27 -22.13
CA VAL A 167 -17.26 5.80 -22.02
C VAL A 167 -17.30 5.16 -23.41
N SER A 168 -18.26 5.58 -24.28
CA SER A 168 -18.39 5.08 -25.65
C SER A 168 -17.16 5.38 -26.52
N ALA A 169 -16.47 6.49 -26.27
CA ALA A 169 -15.28 6.89 -27.03
C ALA A 169 -14.01 6.16 -26.58
N LEU A 170 -14.02 5.49 -25.43
CA LEU A 170 -12.86 4.78 -24.83
C LEU A 170 -12.90 3.27 -25.06
N LEU A 171 -14.03 2.72 -25.52
CA LEU A 171 -14.22 1.31 -25.89
C LEU A 171 -14.01 1.09 -27.38
#